data_2fae8d9285e87b628d6ab0d7b53f03da
#
_entry.id   2fae8d9285e87b628d6ab0d7b53f03da
#
_cell.length_a   1.000
_cell.length_b   1.000
_cell.length_c   1.000
_cell.angle_alpha   90.00
_cell.angle_beta   90.00
_cell.angle_gamma   90.00
#
_symmetry.space_group_name_H-M   'P 1'
#
loop_
_entity.id
_entity.type
_entity.pdbx_description
1 polymer ?
#
loop_
_entity_poly.entity_id
_entity_poly.type
_entity_poly.pdbx_seq_one_letter_code
_entity_poly.pdbx_strand_id
1 'polypeptide(L)'
;MNWTHVRSRDVNEAVAERMPVRTGTDAETFAALYQRTFPRVYAYVMSLLRDRSAAEDVTAQAFERAYRKRGSYRARRGSPEAWLFGIARNAALDELRRRGRRAGLEGEPADHDAATAEDHAELALRREVVREALTALDGHERDLLSLKFSGGLSNAEIGRVLGVSETNAGTRLHRALTKLRKACDEAS
;
A
#
# COMPACT_ATOMS: atom_id res chain seq x y z
N MET A 1 12.46 -18.62 16.60
CA MET A 1 13.42 -17.70 15.96
C MET A 1 12.65 -16.65 15.18
N ASN A 2 12.72 -15.39 15.61
CA ASN A 2 11.86 -14.29 15.17
C ASN A 2 12.34 -13.71 13.82
N TRP A 3 11.80 -14.19 12.70
CA TRP A 3 12.16 -13.73 11.35
C TRP A 3 11.48 -12.42 10.90
N THR A 4 10.42 -11.99 11.60
CA THR A 4 9.63 -10.80 11.24
C THR A 4 10.30 -9.47 11.62
N HIS A 5 11.26 -9.47 12.53
CA HIS A 5 11.89 -8.24 13.05
C HIS A 5 13.17 -7.84 12.32
N VAL A 6 13.89 -8.78 11.71
CA VAL A 6 15.21 -8.52 11.12
C VAL A 6 15.09 -7.83 9.75
N ARG A 7 14.14 -8.21 8.92
CA ARG A 7 14.06 -7.70 7.53
C ARG A 7 13.38 -6.35 7.37
N SER A 8 12.41 -6.01 8.23
CA SER A 8 11.84 -4.64 8.22
C SER A 8 12.86 -3.59 8.69
N ARG A 9 13.81 -4.01 9.54
CA ARG A 9 14.90 -3.15 10.01
C ARG A 9 15.91 -2.87 8.89
N ASP A 10 16.27 -3.90 8.12
CA ASP A 10 17.27 -3.80 7.04
C ASP A 10 16.77 -2.93 5.88
N VAL A 11 15.50 -3.06 5.48
CA VAL A 11 14.88 -2.20 4.45
C VAL A 11 14.74 -0.77 4.95
N ASN A 12 14.36 -0.61 6.23
CA ASN A 12 14.24 0.68 6.88
C ASN A 12 15.61 1.40 6.96
N GLU A 13 16.66 0.65 7.26
CA GLU A 13 18.03 1.14 7.37
C GLU A 13 18.61 1.48 5.98
N ALA A 14 18.41 0.63 4.98
CA ALA A 14 18.85 0.85 3.61
C ALA A 14 18.16 2.06 2.93
N VAL A 15 16.89 2.34 3.26
CA VAL A 15 16.18 3.53 2.78
C VAL A 15 16.65 4.77 3.54
N ALA A 16 16.90 4.65 4.84
CA ALA A 16 17.42 5.75 5.65
C ALA A 16 18.85 6.17 5.22
N GLU A 17 19.71 5.21 4.87
CA GLU A 17 21.08 5.48 4.39
C GLU A 17 21.12 6.17 3.02
N ARG A 18 20.12 5.98 2.17
CA ARG A 18 20.03 6.65 0.86
C ARG A 18 19.46 8.07 0.91
N MET A 19 18.98 8.51 2.09
CA MET A 19 18.44 9.86 2.25
C MET A 19 19.57 10.82 2.64
N PRO A 20 19.88 11.84 1.82
CA PRO A 20 20.86 12.85 2.20
C PRO A 20 20.37 13.60 3.44
N VAL A 21 21.10 13.49 4.53
CA VAL A 21 20.84 14.22 5.77
C VAL A 21 21.06 15.70 5.50
N ARG A 22 20.00 16.44 5.25
CA ARG A 22 20.03 17.90 5.32
C ARG A 22 19.40 18.30 6.64
N THR A 23 20.21 18.82 7.53
CA THR A 23 19.83 19.37 8.84
C THR A 23 18.86 20.53 8.70
N GLY A 24 17.67 20.39 9.28
CA GLY A 24 16.66 21.43 9.34
C GLY A 24 15.27 20.86 9.68
N THR A 25 14.42 21.70 10.20
CA THR A 25 13.04 21.40 10.65
C THR A 25 12.21 20.55 9.65
N ASP A 26 12.44 20.72 8.35
CA ASP A 26 11.75 19.96 7.30
C ASP A 26 12.18 18.48 7.22
N ALA A 27 13.46 18.18 7.53
CA ALA A 27 13.97 16.81 7.53
C ALA A 27 13.47 16.05 8.76
N GLU A 28 13.42 16.68 9.94
CA GLU A 28 12.86 16.10 11.16
C GLU A 28 11.36 15.80 10.99
N THR A 29 10.62 16.71 10.40
CA THR A 29 9.19 16.50 10.09
C THR A 29 8.98 15.37 9.10
N PHE A 30 9.84 15.23 8.07
CA PHE A 30 9.76 14.13 7.12
C PHE A 30 10.17 12.80 7.75
N ALA A 31 11.17 12.76 8.63
CA ALA A 31 11.55 11.57 9.38
C ALA A 31 10.41 11.06 10.26
N ALA A 32 9.70 11.96 10.95
CA ALA A 32 8.51 11.59 11.72
C ALA A 32 7.38 11.05 10.83
N LEU A 33 7.14 11.64 9.65
CA LEU A 33 6.18 11.12 8.67
C LEU A 33 6.61 9.71 8.21
N TYR A 34 7.88 9.52 7.87
CA TYR A 34 8.42 8.25 7.46
C TYR A 34 8.18 7.16 8.51
N GLN A 35 8.60 7.38 9.76
CA GLN A 35 8.49 6.37 10.82
C GLN A 35 7.05 5.92 11.07
N ARG A 36 6.09 6.85 11.11
CA ARG A 36 4.69 6.50 11.39
C ARG A 36 3.95 5.93 10.16
N THR A 37 4.44 6.18 8.94
CA THR A 37 3.71 5.77 7.73
C THR A 37 4.37 4.63 6.97
N PHE A 38 5.66 4.34 7.19
CA PHE A 38 6.39 3.30 6.45
C PHE A 38 5.69 1.93 6.48
N PRO A 39 5.32 1.36 7.65
CA PRO A 39 4.66 0.05 7.68
C PRO A 39 3.32 0.05 6.93
N ARG A 40 2.58 1.15 6.99
CA ARG A 40 1.27 1.32 6.35
C ARG A 40 1.41 1.44 4.83
N VAL A 41 2.39 2.22 4.36
CA VAL A 41 2.68 2.38 2.93
C VAL A 41 3.18 1.06 2.35
N TYR A 42 4.08 0.36 3.05
CA TYR A 42 4.55 -0.95 2.62
C TYR A 42 3.41 -1.97 2.53
N ALA A 43 2.58 -2.09 3.57
CA ALA A 43 1.42 -2.99 3.57
C ALA A 43 0.45 -2.66 2.42
N TYR A 44 0.21 -1.37 2.15
CA TYR A 44 -0.60 -0.92 1.03
C TYR A 44 0.01 -1.31 -0.31
N VAL A 45 1.28 -1.02 -0.55
CA VAL A 45 1.96 -1.35 -1.81
C VAL A 45 2.01 -2.87 -2.01
N MET A 46 2.29 -3.63 -0.94
CA MET A 46 2.29 -5.09 -0.94
C MET A 46 0.93 -5.67 -1.33
N SER A 47 -0.17 -5.08 -0.83
CA SER A 47 -1.54 -5.51 -1.19
C SER A 47 -1.87 -5.32 -2.68
N LEU A 48 -1.24 -4.35 -3.34
CA LEU A 48 -1.41 -4.09 -4.77
C LEU A 48 -0.52 -4.97 -5.63
N LEU A 49 0.77 -5.08 -5.27
CA LEU A 49 1.77 -5.74 -6.12
C LEU A 49 1.85 -7.25 -5.90
N ARG A 50 1.48 -7.74 -4.72
CA ARG A 50 1.56 -9.14 -4.29
C ARG A 50 2.95 -9.77 -4.49
N ASP A 51 3.98 -8.95 -4.53
CA ASP A 51 5.37 -9.31 -4.74
C ASP A 51 6.21 -8.51 -3.74
N ARG A 52 6.91 -9.22 -2.89
CA ARG A 52 7.67 -8.64 -1.80
C ARG A 52 8.80 -7.74 -2.28
N SER A 53 9.61 -8.22 -3.21
CA SER A 53 10.76 -7.46 -3.73
C SER A 53 10.32 -6.17 -4.38
N ALA A 54 9.31 -6.24 -5.23
CA ALA A 54 8.77 -5.03 -5.85
C ALA A 54 8.06 -4.12 -4.85
N ALA A 55 7.42 -4.65 -3.82
CA ALA A 55 6.81 -3.81 -2.79
C ALA A 55 7.86 -3.06 -1.97
N GLU A 56 8.99 -3.68 -1.66
CA GLU A 56 10.14 -3.05 -1.03
C GLU A 56 10.69 -1.92 -1.91
N ASP A 57 10.96 -2.20 -3.18
CA ASP A 57 11.49 -1.23 -4.15
C ASP A 57 10.54 -0.05 -4.39
N VAL A 58 9.27 -0.32 -4.61
CA VAL A 58 8.26 0.72 -4.88
C VAL A 58 8.01 1.57 -3.64
N THR A 59 8.03 0.97 -2.44
CA THR A 59 7.92 1.71 -1.19
C THR A 59 9.09 2.66 -1.02
N ALA A 60 10.33 2.19 -1.23
CA ALA A 60 11.52 3.02 -1.19
C ALA A 60 11.45 4.18 -2.19
N GLN A 61 11.08 3.89 -3.44
CA GLN A 61 10.89 4.91 -4.48
C GLN A 61 9.80 5.94 -4.11
N ALA A 62 8.71 5.51 -3.48
CA ALA A 62 7.64 6.41 -3.05
C ALA A 62 8.13 7.41 -2.00
N PHE A 63 8.87 6.95 -0.99
CA PHE A 63 9.45 7.82 0.02
C PHE A 63 10.54 8.75 -0.55
N GLU A 64 11.38 8.25 -1.44
CA GLU A 64 12.38 9.08 -2.13
C GLU A 64 11.72 10.19 -2.96
N ARG A 65 10.69 9.86 -3.73
CA ARG A 65 9.90 10.85 -4.50
C ARG A 65 9.21 11.86 -3.58
N ALA A 66 8.64 11.40 -2.47
CA ALA A 66 8.02 12.26 -1.47
C ALA A 66 9.06 13.21 -0.84
N TYR A 67 10.22 12.73 -0.48
CA TYR A 67 11.30 13.57 0.06
C TYR A 67 11.74 14.63 -0.93
N ARG A 68 11.98 14.26 -2.19
CA ARG A 68 12.35 15.22 -3.25
C ARG A 68 11.25 16.27 -3.48
N LYS A 69 10.00 15.86 -3.38
CA LYS A 69 8.83 16.72 -3.63
C LYS A 69 8.25 17.38 -2.37
N ARG A 70 8.89 17.25 -1.19
CA ARG A 70 8.35 17.75 0.09
C ARG A 70 8.00 19.24 0.06
N GLY A 71 8.79 20.06 -0.64
CA GLY A 71 8.51 21.48 -0.84
C GLY A 71 7.27 21.77 -1.70
N SER A 72 6.74 20.78 -2.42
CA SER A 72 5.50 20.92 -3.20
C SER A 72 4.23 20.52 -2.40
N TYR A 73 4.40 19.91 -1.23
CA TYR A 73 3.27 19.61 -0.35
C TYR A 73 2.54 20.89 0.06
N ARG A 74 1.23 20.84 0.08
CA ARG A 74 0.36 21.95 0.49
C ARG A 74 -0.71 21.42 1.45
N ALA A 75 -0.65 21.81 2.71
CA ALA A 75 -1.57 21.37 3.76
C ALA A 75 -3.06 21.60 3.41
N ARG A 76 -3.36 22.67 2.67
CA ARG A 76 -4.73 22.96 2.18
C ARG A 76 -5.27 21.89 1.22
N ARG A 77 -4.42 21.05 0.64
CA ARG A 77 -4.80 19.97 -0.29
C ARG A 77 -4.99 18.62 0.38
N GLY A 78 -4.74 18.49 1.68
CA GLY A 78 -4.92 17.27 2.44
C GLY A 78 -3.78 17.01 3.40
N SER A 79 -3.90 15.91 4.15
CA SER A 79 -2.86 15.46 5.08
C SER A 79 -1.58 15.05 4.36
N PRO A 80 -0.42 15.10 5.05
CA PRO A 80 0.84 14.59 4.52
C PRO A 80 0.74 13.10 4.16
N GLU A 81 -0.04 12.36 4.93
CA GLU A 81 -0.31 10.93 4.70
C GLU A 81 -1.04 10.72 3.37
N ALA A 82 -2.18 11.40 3.16
CA ALA A 82 -2.93 11.26 1.90
C ALA A 82 -2.08 11.65 0.68
N TRP A 83 -1.24 12.69 0.81
CA TRP A 83 -0.32 13.09 -0.25
C TRP A 83 0.73 12.02 -0.53
N LEU A 84 1.32 11.41 0.52
CA LEU A 84 2.29 10.32 0.40
C LEU A 84 1.65 9.06 -0.21
N PHE A 85 0.44 8.68 0.24
CA PHE A 85 -0.29 7.55 -0.35
C PHE A 85 -0.62 7.78 -1.83
N GLY A 86 -0.90 9.01 -2.24
CA GLY A 86 -1.04 9.36 -3.66
C GLY A 86 0.24 9.10 -4.47
N ILE A 87 1.41 9.42 -3.91
CA ILE A 87 2.72 9.13 -4.54
C ILE A 87 2.96 7.62 -4.60
N ALA A 88 2.73 6.89 -3.51
CA ALA A 88 2.91 5.45 -3.43
C ALA A 88 1.98 4.71 -4.39
N ARG A 89 0.71 5.12 -4.47
CA ARG A 89 -0.27 4.58 -5.41
C ARG A 89 0.20 4.72 -6.86
N ASN A 90 0.61 5.91 -7.25
CA ASN A 90 1.09 6.15 -8.61
C ASN A 90 2.31 5.28 -8.93
N ALA A 91 3.26 5.15 -7.99
CA ALA A 91 4.43 4.30 -8.18
C ALA A 91 4.04 2.81 -8.32
N ALA A 92 3.10 2.32 -7.51
CA ALA A 92 2.61 0.94 -7.59
C ALA A 92 1.86 0.67 -8.91
N LEU A 93 1.00 1.58 -9.34
CA LEU A 93 0.29 1.45 -10.63
C LEU A 93 1.25 1.50 -11.83
N ASP A 94 2.30 2.31 -11.78
CA ASP A 94 3.33 2.35 -12.81
C ASP A 94 4.07 1.01 -12.89
N GLU A 95 4.38 0.39 -11.75
CA GLU A 95 4.97 -0.94 -11.67
C GLU A 95 4.04 -2.02 -12.25
N LEU A 96 2.75 -2.03 -11.88
CA LEU A 96 1.77 -2.95 -12.44
C LEU A 96 1.66 -2.81 -13.97
N ARG A 97 1.64 -1.59 -14.49
CA ARG A 97 1.64 -1.35 -15.94
C ARG A 97 2.92 -1.85 -16.61
N ARG A 98 4.08 -1.68 -15.95
CA ARG A 98 5.37 -2.17 -16.43
C ARG A 98 5.39 -3.70 -16.52
N ARG A 99 4.87 -4.38 -15.50
CA ARG A 99 4.73 -5.85 -15.46
C ARG A 99 3.76 -6.35 -16.53
N GLY A 100 2.59 -5.73 -16.63
CA GLY A 100 1.61 -6.10 -17.66
C GLY A 100 2.18 -6.00 -19.08
N ARG A 101 3.02 -4.98 -19.38
CA ARG A 101 3.70 -4.89 -20.67
C ARG A 101 4.75 -5.98 -20.86
N ARG A 102 5.50 -6.37 -19.82
CA ARG A 102 6.48 -7.47 -19.90
C ARG A 102 5.78 -8.81 -20.07
N ALA A 103 4.76 -9.11 -19.27
CA ALA A 103 3.97 -10.33 -19.39
C ALA A 103 3.31 -10.48 -20.78
N GLY A 104 2.84 -9.39 -21.37
CA GLY A 104 2.33 -9.38 -22.74
C GLY A 104 3.38 -9.68 -23.80
N LEU A 105 4.67 -9.46 -23.52
CA LEU A 105 5.80 -9.78 -24.40
C LEU A 105 6.36 -11.19 -24.14
N GLU A 106 6.26 -11.71 -22.91
CA GLU A 106 6.87 -12.96 -22.45
C GLU A 106 5.87 -14.11 -22.25
N GLY A 107 4.56 -13.85 -22.37
CA GLY A 107 3.50 -14.87 -22.37
C GLY A 107 3.28 -15.58 -21.01
N GLU A 108 3.83 -15.10 -19.89
CA GLU A 108 3.60 -15.68 -18.58
C GLU A 108 2.71 -14.81 -17.67
N PRO A 109 1.68 -15.41 -17.02
CA PRO A 109 0.92 -14.71 -15.97
C PRO A 109 1.78 -14.62 -14.70
N ALA A 110 2.11 -13.41 -14.27
CA ALA A 110 2.79 -13.16 -13.00
C ALA A 110 1.80 -13.29 -11.83
N ASP A 111 1.56 -14.50 -11.38
CA ASP A 111 0.90 -14.78 -10.11
C ASP A 111 1.99 -15.03 -9.06
N HIS A 112 2.27 -14.02 -8.25
CA HIS A 112 3.21 -14.13 -7.14
C HIS A 112 2.46 -13.99 -5.82
N ASP A 113 2.08 -15.14 -5.28
CA ASP A 113 1.52 -15.29 -3.94
C ASP A 113 2.67 -15.27 -2.92
N ALA A 114 2.85 -14.15 -2.24
CA ALA A 114 3.75 -14.06 -1.09
C ALA A 114 2.94 -14.30 0.19
N ALA A 115 2.76 -15.56 0.55
CA ALA A 115 2.25 -15.96 1.85
C ALA A 115 3.30 -15.67 2.94
N THR A 116 2.97 -14.84 3.90
CA THR A 116 3.71 -14.77 5.18
C THR A 116 3.12 -15.80 6.13
N ALA A 117 3.92 -16.85 6.40
CA ALA A 117 3.61 -17.87 7.37
C ALA A 117 3.77 -17.33 8.81
N GLU A 118 3.00 -17.97 9.69
CA GLU A 118 3.01 -17.99 11.16
C GLU A 118 1.93 -17.14 11.83
N ASP A 119 0.85 -17.84 12.18
CA ASP A 119 0.14 -17.72 13.44
C ASP A 119 -0.96 -18.79 13.56
N HIS A 120 -1.25 -19.22 14.80
CA HIS A 120 -2.26 -20.17 15.27
C HIS A 120 -3.33 -20.62 14.26
N ALA A 121 -3.58 -21.92 14.13
CA ALA A 121 -4.39 -22.56 13.09
C ALA A 121 -5.74 -21.87 12.80
N GLU A 122 -6.43 -21.35 13.80
CA GLU A 122 -7.70 -20.65 13.65
C GLU A 122 -7.55 -19.28 12.96
N LEU A 123 -6.49 -18.53 13.30
CA LEU A 123 -6.18 -17.26 12.64
C LEU A 123 -5.69 -17.47 11.20
N ALA A 124 -4.97 -18.57 10.95
CA ALA A 124 -4.53 -18.95 9.60
C ALA A 124 -5.74 -19.28 8.72
N LEU A 125 -6.71 -20.03 9.23
CA LEU A 125 -7.95 -20.35 8.51
C LEU A 125 -8.76 -19.10 8.18
N ARG A 126 -8.96 -18.20 9.16
CA ARG A 126 -9.66 -16.93 8.92
C ARG A 126 -8.93 -16.04 7.91
N ARG A 127 -7.59 -16.03 7.93
CA ARG A 127 -6.78 -15.29 6.94
C ARG A 127 -6.93 -15.88 5.54
N GLU A 128 -7.03 -17.20 5.43
CA GLU A 128 -7.22 -17.87 4.15
C GLU A 128 -8.58 -17.53 3.55
N VAL A 129 -9.66 -17.60 4.35
CA VAL A 129 -11.00 -17.16 3.93
C VAL A 129 -11.00 -15.73 3.42
N VAL A 130 -10.37 -14.81 4.15
CA VAL A 130 -10.25 -13.41 3.71
C VAL A 130 -9.40 -13.28 2.44
N ARG A 131 -8.31 -14.04 2.31
CA ARG A 131 -7.45 -14.03 1.13
C ARG A 131 -8.22 -14.50 -0.10
N GLU A 132 -8.97 -15.60 0.02
CA GLU A 132 -9.83 -16.10 -1.04
C GLU A 132 -10.91 -15.08 -1.40
N ALA A 133 -11.62 -14.54 -0.41
CA ALA A 133 -12.64 -13.51 -0.63
C ALA A 133 -12.10 -12.25 -1.33
N LEU A 134 -10.84 -11.88 -1.06
CA LEU A 134 -10.16 -10.76 -1.75
C LEU A 134 -9.93 -11.05 -3.25
N THR A 135 -9.91 -12.30 -3.69
CA THR A 135 -9.79 -12.64 -5.13
C THR A 135 -11.06 -12.28 -5.90
N ALA A 136 -12.22 -12.28 -5.24
CA ALA A 136 -13.49 -11.87 -5.83
C ALA A 136 -13.57 -10.37 -6.15
N LEU A 137 -12.68 -9.56 -5.57
CA LEU A 137 -12.64 -8.12 -5.79
C LEU A 137 -11.81 -7.77 -7.03
N ASP A 138 -12.25 -6.76 -7.77
CA ASP A 138 -11.40 -6.19 -8.82
C ASP A 138 -10.24 -5.35 -8.26
N GLY A 139 -9.29 -4.95 -9.14
CA GLY A 139 -8.12 -4.17 -8.73
C GLY A 139 -8.47 -2.82 -8.10
N HIS A 140 -9.55 -2.17 -8.54
CA HIS A 140 -10.00 -0.88 -8.00
C HIS A 140 -10.66 -1.04 -6.63
N GLU A 141 -11.43 -2.11 -6.43
CA GLU A 141 -12.05 -2.45 -5.15
C GLU A 141 -10.97 -2.78 -4.11
N ARG A 142 -9.95 -3.57 -4.49
CA ARG A 142 -8.80 -3.88 -3.63
C ARG A 142 -7.99 -2.64 -3.27
N ASP A 143 -7.70 -1.77 -4.24
CA ASP A 143 -7.00 -0.49 -4.01
C ASP A 143 -7.74 0.37 -2.98
N LEU A 144 -9.05 0.50 -3.14
CA LEU A 144 -9.92 1.27 -2.24
C LEU A 144 -9.91 0.72 -0.80
N LEU A 145 -10.07 -0.60 -0.64
CA LEU A 145 -10.01 -1.26 0.67
C LEU A 145 -8.62 -1.12 1.31
N SER A 146 -7.56 -1.25 0.52
CA SER A 146 -6.20 -1.11 1.01
C SER A 146 -5.89 0.31 1.47
N LEU A 147 -6.36 1.34 0.76
CA LEU A 147 -6.27 2.74 1.23
C LEU A 147 -7.01 2.93 2.55
N LYS A 148 -8.16 2.27 2.73
CA LYS A 148 -8.95 2.38 3.96
C LYS A 148 -8.29 1.66 5.13
N PHE A 149 -7.91 0.39 4.97
CA PHE A 149 -7.50 -0.47 6.07
C PHE A 149 -5.98 -0.46 6.31
N SER A 150 -5.17 -0.61 5.27
CA SER A 150 -3.71 -0.52 5.39
C SER A 150 -3.28 0.94 5.48
N GLY A 151 -3.85 1.81 4.67
CA GLY A 151 -3.58 3.24 4.66
C GLY A 151 -4.20 4.00 5.84
N GLY A 152 -5.27 3.50 6.47
CA GLY A 152 -5.99 4.18 7.54
C GLY A 152 -6.56 5.54 7.11
N LEU A 153 -6.82 5.74 5.82
CA LEU A 153 -7.30 7.02 5.30
C LEU A 153 -8.81 7.21 5.53
N SER A 154 -9.20 8.45 5.76
CA SER A 154 -10.61 8.86 5.75
C SER A 154 -11.19 8.82 4.33
N ASN A 155 -12.52 8.78 4.19
CA ASN A 155 -13.17 8.80 2.87
C ASN A 155 -12.82 10.07 2.07
N ALA A 156 -12.68 11.22 2.75
CA ALA A 156 -12.23 12.46 2.13
C ALA A 156 -10.81 12.36 1.57
N GLU A 157 -9.89 11.71 2.31
CA GLU A 157 -8.51 11.48 1.88
C GLU A 157 -8.43 10.47 0.74
N ILE A 158 -9.18 9.38 0.83
CA ILE A 158 -9.31 8.40 -0.25
C ILE A 158 -9.84 9.08 -1.52
N GLY A 159 -10.88 9.90 -1.39
CA GLY A 159 -11.41 10.67 -2.51
C GLY A 159 -10.34 11.52 -3.20
N ARG A 160 -9.48 12.19 -2.43
CA ARG A 160 -8.35 12.98 -2.97
C ARG A 160 -7.31 12.11 -3.67
N VAL A 161 -6.95 10.97 -3.07
CA VAL A 161 -5.98 10.02 -3.66
C VAL A 161 -6.49 9.45 -4.98
N LEU A 162 -7.79 9.14 -5.05
CA LEU A 162 -8.43 8.55 -6.22
C LEU A 162 -8.94 9.57 -7.24
N GLY A 163 -8.96 10.87 -6.91
CA GLY A 163 -9.50 11.90 -7.76
C GLY A 163 -11.04 11.88 -7.87
N VAL A 164 -11.74 11.46 -6.82
CA VAL A 164 -13.20 11.40 -6.74
C VAL A 164 -13.73 12.17 -5.53
N SER A 165 -15.05 12.43 -5.47
CA SER A 165 -15.65 13.04 -4.28
C SER A 165 -15.62 12.08 -3.08
N GLU A 166 -15.68 12.64 -1.88
CA GLU A 166 -15.77 11.87 -0.63
C GLU A 166 -16.98 10.93 -0.63
N THR A 167 -18.13 11.42 -1.06
CA THR A 167 -19.37 10.62 -1.16
C THR A 167 -19.19 9.46 -2.12
N ASN A 168 -18.54 9.69 -3.27
CA ASN A 168 -18.25 8.64 -4.25
C ASN A 168 -17.28 7.59 -3.65
N ALA A 169 -16.22 8.03 -2.97
CA ALA A 169 -15.30 7.13 -2.27
C ALA A 169 -16.04 6.29 -1.22
N GLY A 170 -16.91 6.91 -0.40
CA GLY A 170 -17.72 6.21 0.60
C GLY A 170 -18.67 5.18 -0.02
N THR A 171 -19.36 5.53 -1.09
CA THR A 171 -20.30 4.62 -1.79
C THR A 171 -19.56 3.43 -2.38
N ARG A 172 -18.42 3.67 -3.05
CA ARG A 172 -17.58 2.58 -3.60
C ARG A 172 -17.03 1.68 -2.50
N LEU A 173 -16.56 2.27 -1.40
CA LEU A 173 -16.06 1.51 -0.23
C LEU A 173 -17.15 0.62 0.36
N HIS A 174 -18.37 1.14 0.52
CA HIS A 174 -19.50 0.36 1.01
C HIS A 174 -19.81 -0.84 0.09
N ARG A 175 -19.82 -0.64 -1.22
CA ARG A 175 -20.04 -1.72 -2.20
C ARG A 175 -18.94 -2.77 -2.16
N ALA A 176 -17.67 -2.34 -2.10
CA ALA A 176 -16.54 -3.26 -1.99
C ALA A 176 -16.56 -4.08 -0.69
N LEU A 177 -16.92 -3.47 0.44
CA LEU A 177 -17.10 -4.16 1.72
C LEU A 177 -18.26 -5.15 1.69
N THR A 178 -19.39 -4.79 1.07
CA THR A 178 -20.55 -5.69 0.94
C THR A 178 -20.17 -6.91 0.10
N LYS A 179 -19.45 -6.70 -1.01
CA LYS A 179 -18.96 -7.78 -1.87
C LYS A 179 -17.95 -8.67 -1.14
N LEU A 180 -16.99 -8.08 -0.40
CA LEU A 180 -16.03 -8.83 0.39
C LEU A 180 -16.72 -9.69 1.47
N ARG A 181 -17.69 -9.12 2.20
CA ARG A 181 -18.45 -9.85 3.22
C ARG A 181 -19.16 -11.05 2.60
N LYS A 182 -19.88 -10.84 1.51
CA LYS A 182 -20.56 -11.93 0.80
C LYS A 182 -19.59 -13.04 0.40
N ALA A 183 -18.43 -12.69 -0.15
CA ALA A 183 -17.40 -13.67 -0.54
C ALA A 183 -16.82 -14.42 0.68
N CYS A 184 -16.66 -13.76 1.84
CA CYS A 184 -16.26 -14.44 3.07
C CYS A 184 -17.33 -15.44 3.57
N ASP A 185 -18.61 -15.05 3.50
CA ASP A 185 -19.73 -15.92 3.90
C ASP A 185 -19.85 -17.15 3.00
N GLU A 186 -19.50 -17.02 1.71
CA GLU A 186 -19.50 -18.12 0.73
C GLU A 186 -18.30 -19.06 0.89
N ALA A 187 -17.19 -18.57 1.46
CA ALA A 187 -15.96 -19.34 1.68
C ALA A 187 -15.85 -19.99 3.07
N SER A 188 -16.82 -19.73 3.95
CA SER A 188 -16.88 -20.23 5.35
C SER A 188 -17.77 -21.45 5.47
#